data_64967af45d278cdfa6e2e0b8bc3eec33
#
_entry.id   64967af45d278cdfa6e2e0b8bc3eec33
#
_cell.length_a   1.000
_cell.length_b   1.000
_cell.length_c   1.000
_cell.angle_alpha   90.00
_cell.angle_beta   90.00
_cell.angle_gamma   90.00
#
_symmetry.space_group_name_H-M   'P 1'
#
loop_
_entity.id
_entity.type
_entity.pdbx_description
1 polymer ?
#
loop_
_entity_poly.entity_id
_entity_poly.type
_entity_poly.pdbx_seq_one_letter_code
_entity_poly.pdbx_strand_id
1 'polypeptide(L)'
;MFDDTPRQLPARLPELRAAAREAGFTMSCDERTGSLLAVLAAGRPRRILELGTGVGEGTAWLLSGMDDTAELVTVELDGALQAVAGALFGADDRITFVTGDGGAWLEKYDGEPFDLVFADTWPGKFTHLDLALGLVAPGGAYLIDDLLPQPGWPEGHEASVERLLADLTTRPDFRTVRLDWASGLLLAVRTDA
;
A
#
# COMPACT_ATOMS: atom_id res chain seq x y z
N MET A 1 19.90 -6.73 19.59
CA MET A 1 19.19 -6.36 18.34
C MET A 1 18.25 -7.50 18.03
N PHE A 2 16.95 -7.27 17.94
CA PHE A 2 16.00 -8.30 17.54
C PHE A 2 16.16 -8.54 16.04
N ASP A 3 16.07 -9.82 15.64
CA ASP A 3 15.99 -10.21 14.23
C ASP A 3 14.53 -10.01 13.80
N ASP A 4 14.28 -8.98 12.99
CA ASP A 4 12.97 -8.64 12.44
C ASP A 4 12.81 -9.08 10.97
N THR A 5 13.73 -9.96 10.51
CA THR A 5 13.65 -10.54 9.17
C THR A 5 12.38 -11.39 9.03
N PRO A 6 11.55 -11.16 8.00
CA PRO A 6 10.36 -11.97 7.78
C PRO A 6 10.69 -13.46 7.61
N ARG A 7 9.99 -14.33 8.35
CA ARG A 7 10.21 -15.78 8.29
C ARG A 7 9.43 -16.47 7.18
N GLN A 8 8.41 -15.83 6.67
CA GLN A 8 7.55 -16.33 5.60
C GLN A 8 7.53 -15.31 4.47
N LEU A 9 8.10 -15.66 3.35
CA LEU A 9 8.11 -14.84 2.15
C LEU A 9 7.01 -15.31 1.19
N PRO A 10 6.33 -14.40 0.46
CA PRO A 10 5.41 -14.78 -0.60
C PRO A 10 6.10 -15.66 -1.65
N ALA A 11 5.43 -16.70 -2.12
CA ALA A 11 6.03 -17.69 -3.02
C ALA A 11 6.55 -17.09 -4.33
N ARG A 12 5.92 -16.01 -4.83
CA ARG A 12 6.29 -15.35 -6.09
C ARG A 12 7.30 -14.20 -5.94
N LEU A 13 7.75 -13.92 -4.72
CA LEU A 13 8.68 -12.81 -4.46
C LEU A 13 9.98 -12.89 -5.28
N PRO A 14 10.61 -14.06 -5.47
CA PRO A 14 11.83 -14.17 -6.29
C PRO A 14 11.59 -13.77 -7.76
N GLU A 15 10.45 -14.16 -8.35
CA GLU A 15 10.11 -13.81 -9.74
C GLU A 15 9.86 -12.30 -9.87
N LEU A 16 9.11 -11.69 -8.93
CA LEU A 16 8.87 -10.25 -8.91
C LEU A 16 10.17 -9.45 -8.83
N ARG A 17 11.09 -9.86 -7.98
CA ARG A 17 12.40 -9.22 -7.82
C ARG A 17 13.29 -9.38 -9.06
N ALA A 18 13.19 -10.51 -9.75
CA ALA A 18 13.87 -10.67 -11.03
C ALA A 18 13.32 -9.69 -12.07
N ALA A 19 12.01 -9.62 -12.19
CA ALA A 19 11.34 -8.68 -13.11
C ALA A 19 11.60 -7.21 -12.75
N ALA A 20 11.61 -6.84 -11.46
CA ALA A 20 11.98 -5.48 -11.02
C ALA A 20 13.38 -5.09 -11.51
N ARG A 21 14.36 -6.00 -11.33
CA ARG A 21 15.74 -5.77 -11.82
C ARG A 21 15.80 -5.62 -13.34
N GLU A 22 15.08 -6.45 -14.09
CA GLU A 22 15.01 -6.37 -15.55
C GLU A 22 14.38 -5.06 -16.03
N ALA A 23 13.35 -4.58 -15.33
CA ALA A 23 12.68 -3.32 -15.59
C ALA A 23 13.46 -2.08 -15.09
N GLY A 24 14.54 -2.26 -14.32
CA GLY A 24 15.24 -1.16 -13.63
C GLY A 24 14.38 -0.50 -12.54
N PHE A 25 13.35 -1.18 -12.02
CA PHE A 25 12.47 -0.68 -10.98
C PHE A 25 13.12 -0.88 -9.60
N THR A 26 13.27 0.21 -8.85
CA THR A 26 13.99 0.24 -7.56
C THR A 26 13.12 0.65 -6.37
N MET A 27 11.82 0.89 -6.60
CA MET A 27 10.87 1.36 -5.60
C MET A 27 9.98 0.20 -5.10
N SER A 28 10.55 -0.99 -4.97
CA SER A 28 9.82 -2.13 -4.42
C SER A 28 9.63 -1.98 -2.92
N CYS A 29 8.52 -2.49 -2.43
CA CYS A 29 8.18 -2.55 -1.01
C CYS A 29 9.28 -3.25 -0.18
N ASP A 30 9.70 -2.64 0.94
CA ASP A 30 10.64 -3.27 1.91
C ASP A 30 10.01 -4.56 2.48
N GLU A 31 10.84 -5.59 2.72
CA GLU A 31 10.37 -6.88 3.24
C GLU A 31 9.64 -6.76 4.58
N ARG A 32 10.06 -5.83 5.43
CA ARG A 32 9.43 -5.61 6.73
C ARG A 32 8.07 -4.94 6.56
N THR A 33 7.97 -3.93 5.69
CA THR A 33 6.68 -3.35 5.27
C THR A 33 5.76 -4.44 4.72
N GLY A 34 6.28 -5.26 3.81
CA GLY A 34 5.53 -6.39 3.25
C GLY A 34 5.05 -7.37 4.32
N SER A 35 5.91 -7.72 5.29
CA SER A 35 5.51 -8.58 6.41
C SER A 35 4.37 -7.99 7.25
N LEU A 36 4.37 -6.68 7.47
CA LEU A 36 3.27 -5.99 8.14
C LEU A 36 1.99 -6.04 7.29
N LEU A 37 2.09 -5.85 5.98
CA LEU A 37 0.95 -5.98 5.06
C LEU A 37 0.32 -7.38 5.16
N ALA A 38 1.15 -8.44 5.16
CA ALA A 38 0.65 -9.81 5.31
C ALA A 38 -0.05 -10.03 6.65
N VAL A 39 0.47 -9.46 7.75
CA VAL A 39 -0.16 -9.54 9.08
C VAL A 39 -1.49 -8.78 9.11
N LEU A 40 -1.55 -7.57 8.54
CA LEU A 40 -2.79 -6.79 8.45
C LEU A 40 -3.83 -7.52 7.58
N ALA A 41 -3.42 -8.11 6.45
CA ALA A 41 -4.30 -8.89 5.59
C ALA A 41 -4.79 -10.18 6.28
N ALA A 42 -3.96 -10.82 7.12
CA ALA A 42 -4.39 -11.97 7.94
C ALA A 42 -5.39 -11.62 9.05
N GLY A 43 -5.53 -10.32 9.38
CA GLY A 43 -6.58 -9.78 10.26
C GLY A 43 -8.00 -9.88 9.68
N ARG A 44 -8.15 -10.43 8.47
CA ARG A 44 -9.40 -10.67 7.73
C ARG A 44 -10.14 -9.41 7.28
N PRO A 45 -9.46 -8.40 6.72
CA PRO A 45 -10.13 -7.37 5.96
C PRO A 45 -10.84 -8.02 4.76
N ARG A 46 -12.07 -7.62 4.49
CA ARG A 46 -12.81 -8.14 3.34
C ARG A 46 -12.43 -7.43 2.05
N ARG A 47 -12.14 -6.14 2.16
CA ARG A 47 -11.83 -5.29 1.02
C ARG A 47 -10.52 -4.55 1.29
N ILE A 48 -9.59 -4.71 0.37
CA ILE A 48 -8.26 -4.10 0.46
C ILE A 48 -8.05 -3.23 -0.78
N LEU A 49 -7.49 -2.04 -0.57
CA LEU A 49 -7.02 -1.15 -1.62
C LEU A 49 -5.51 -1.00 -1.52
N GLU A 50 -4.83 -1.17 -2.65
CA GLU A 50 -3.42 -0.83 -2.82
C GLU A 50 -3.30 0.31 -3.84
N LEU A 51 -2.70 1.42 -3.45
CA LEU A 51 -2.36 2.53 -4.33
C LEU A 51 -0.86 2.50 -4.59
N GLY A 52 -0.48 2.07 -5.80
CA GLY A 52 0.89 1.78 -6.22
C GLY A 52 1.17 0.28 -6.26
N THR A 53 0.80 -0.39 -7.36
CA THR A 53 1.12 -1.82 -7.59
C THR A 53 2.61 -2.02 -7.83
N GLY A 54 3.24 -1.10 -8.58
CA GLY A 54 4.58 -1.31 -9.13
C GLY A 54 4.67 -2.63 -9.89
N VAL A 55 5.70 -3.43 -9.60
CA VAL A 55 5.83 -4.80 -10.14
C VAL A 55 5.04 -5.84 -9.35
N GLY A 56 4.39 -5.47 -8.21
CA GLY A 56 3.50 -6.32 -7.43
C GLY A 56 4.11 -6.93 -6.16
N GLU A 57 5.20 -6.39 -5.60
CA GLU A 57 5.74 -6.91 -4.33
C GLU A 57 4.78 -6.68 -3.17
N GLY A 58 4.21 -5.47 -3.01
CA GLY A 58 3.16 -5.19 -2.02
C GLY A 58 1.94 -6.10 -2.20
N THR A 59 1.47 -6.22 -3.46
CA THR A 59 0.39 -7.14 -3.86
C THR A 59 0.65 -8.58 -3.40
N ALA A 60 1.88 -9.10 -3.61
CA ALA A 60 2.25 -10.45 -3.20
C ALA A 60 2.17 -10.65 -1.67
N TRP A 61 2.60 -9.65 -0.90
CA TRP A 61 2.52 -9.71 0.54
C TRP A 61 1.07 -9.66 1.04
N LEU A 62 0.23 -8.78 0.49
CA LEU A 62 -1.19 -8.72 0.80
C LEU A 62 -1.86 -10.06 0.52
N LEU A 63 -1.67 -10.63 -0.67
CA LEU A 63 -2.22 -11.93 -1.04
C LEU A 63 -1.79 -13.06 -0.12
N SER A 64 -0.55 -13.03 0.37
CA SER A 64 -0.04 -14.06 1.27
C SER A 64 -0.74 -14.09 2.63
N GLY A 65 -1.35 -12.97 3.04
CA GLY A 65 -2.12 -12.85 4.28
C GLY A 65 -3.62 -13.00 4.10
N MET A 66 -4.15 -12.69 2.90
CA MET A 66 -5.58 -12.69 2.59
C MET A 66 -6.19 -14.09 2.68
N ASP A 67 -7.41 -14.18 3.19
CA ASP A 67 -8.22 -15.37 3.05
C ASP A 67 -8.96 -15.41 1.69
N ASP A 68 -9.65 -16.53 1.41
CA ASP A 68 -10.31 -16.77 0.13
C ASP A 68 -11.54 -15.86 -0.11
N THR A 69 -11.98 -15.11 0.89
CA THR A 69 -13.17 -14.23 0.80
C THR A 69 -12.82 -12.75 0.67
N ALA A 70 -11.53 -12.41 0.81
CA ALA A 70 -11.07 -11.05 0.70
C ALA A 70 -10.88 -10.63 -0.76
N GLU A 71 -11.11 -9.35 -1.04
CA GLU A 71 -10.95 -8.73 -2.36
C GLU A 71 -9.84 -7.67 -2.29
N LEU A 72 -8.95 -7.66 -3.28
CA LEU A 72 -7.90 -6.67 -3.45
C LEU A 72 -8.13 -5.87 -4.73
N VAL A 73 -8.24 -4.56 -4.60
CA VAL A 73 -8.13 -3.63 -5.73
C VAL A 73 -6.75 -3.00 -5.68
N THR A 74 -5.99 -3.08 -6.78
CA THR A 74 -4.66 -2.48 -6.88
C THR A 74 -4.57 -1.56 -8.07
N VAL A 75 -4.11 -0.32 -7.85
CA VAL A 75 -4.10 0.78 -8.84
C VAL A 75 -2.67 1.17 -9.17
N GLU A 76 -2.33 1.23 -10.46
CA GLU A 76 -1.00 1.58 -10.93
C GLU A 76 -1.06 2.46 -12.18
N LEU A 77 -0.26 3.52 -12.20
CA LEU A 77 -0.17 4.44 -13.34
C LEU A 77 0.56 3.79 -14.52
N ASP A 78 1.64 3.06 -14.24
CA ASP A 78 2.48 2.42 -15.26
C ASP A 78 1.98 1.00 -15.57
N GLY A 79 1.23 0.90 -16.68
CA GLY A 79 0.70 -0.40 -17.12
C GLY A 79 1.77 -1.44 -17.46
N ALA A 80 3.01 -1.03 -17.78
CA ALA A 80 4.09 -1.99 -18.06
C ALA A 80 4.60 -2.63 -16.75
N LEU A 81 4.71 -1.84 -15.67
CA LEU A 81 5.04 -2.37 -14.35
C LEU A 81 3.90 -3.27 -13.84
N GLN A 82 2.65 -2.81 -13.91
CA GLN A 82 1.50 -3.59 -13.46
C GLN A 82 1.32 -4.90 -14.23
N ALA A 83 1.71 -4.95 -15.52
CA ALA A 83 1.64 -6.17 -16.31
C ALA A 83 2.50 -7.32 -15.74
N VAL A 84 3.57 -7.01 -15.00
CA VAL A 84 4.39 -8.02 -14.29
C VAL A 84 3.55 -8.70 -13.20
N ALA A 85 2.90 -7.91 -12.35
CA ALA A 85 1.98 -8.44 -11.34
C ALA A 85 0.81 -9.20 -11.98
N GLY A 86 0.22 -8.65 -13.05
CA GLY A 86 -0.86 -9.28 -13.80
C GLY A 86 -0.48 -10.64 -14.40
N ALA A 87 0.75 -10.81 -14.87
CA ALA A 87 1.24 -12.09 -15.38
C ALA A 87 1.37 -13.17 -14.29
N LEU A 88 1.65 -12.78 -13.06
CA LEU A 88 1.85 -13.71 -11.94
C LEU A 88 0.57 -13.98 -11.15
N PHE A 89 -0.31 -12.99 -11.03
CA PHE A 89 -1.49 -13.03 -10.17
C PHE A 89 -2.82 -12.86 -10.90
N GLY A 90 -2.82 -12.58 -12.20
CA GLY A 90 -4.05 -12.30 -12.96
C GLY A 90 -5.05 -13.48 -13.05
N ALA A 91 -4.66 -14.69 -12.61
CA ALA A 91 -5.55 -15.83 -12.48
C ALA A 91 -6.17 -15.95 -11.06
N ASP A 92 -5.83 -15.06 -10.13
CA ASP A 92 -6.41 -15.03 -8.78
C ASP A 92 -7.66 -14.16 -8.79
N ASP A 93 -8.83 -14.79 -8.62
CA ASP A 93 -10.13 -14.12 -8.68
C ASP A 93 -10.34 -13.07 -7.57
N ARG A 94 -9.47 -13.03 -6.55
CA ARG A 94 -9.53 -12.04 -5.47
C ARG A 94 -8.98 -10.68 -5.88
N ILE A 95 -8.28 -10.55 -7.02
CA ILE A 95 -7.59 -9.32 -7.42
C ILE A 95 -8.30 -8.62 -8.57
N THR A 96 -8.43 -7.32 -8.43
CA THR A 96 -8.79 -6.41 -9.54
C THR A 96 -7.63 -5.46 -9.80
N PHE A 97 -7.03 -5.57 -10.98
CA PHE A 97 -6.00 -4.64 -11.45
C PHE A 97 -6.64 -3.46 -12.16
N VAL A 98 -6.25 -2.25 -11.75
CA VAL A 98 -6.67 -1.00 -12.36
C VAL A 98 -5.44 -0.26 -12.87
N THR A 99 -5.32 -0.14 -14.20
CA THR A 99 -4.24 0.66 -14.81
C THR A 99 -4.74 2.08 -15.04
N GLY A 100 -4.12 3.06 -14.40
CA GLY A 100 -4.47 4.47 -14.55
C GLY A 100 -3.96 5.34 -13.41
N ASP A 101 -4.24 6.64 -13.53
CA ASP A 101 -3.89 7.62 -12.50
C ASP A 101 -4.71 7.38 -11.22
N GLY A 102 -4.02 7.16 -10.10
CA GLY A 102 -4.65 6.85 -8.81
C GLY A 102 -5.53 8.00 -8.28
N GLY A 103 -5.16 9.27 -8.56
CA GLY A 103 -5.98 10.42 -8.19
C GLY A 103 -7.29 10.45 -8.97
N ALA A 104 -7.22 10.28 -10.28
CA ALA A 104 -8.40 10.22 -11.13
C ALA A 104 -9.29 9.01 -10.82
N TRP A 105 -8.71 7.91 -10.32
CA TRP A 105 -9.46 6.76 -9.84
C TRP A 105 -10.18 7.08 -8.52
N LEU A 106 -9.48 7.69 -7.56
CA LEU A 106 -10.06 8.10 -6.28
C LEU A 106 -11.23 9.08 -6.46
N GLU A 107 -11.12 10.02 -7.42
CA GLU A 107 -12.19 10.98 -7.72
C GLU A 107 -13.48 10.34 -8.27
N LYS A 108 -13.37 9.16 -8.91
CA LYS A 108 -14.48 8.49 -9.60
C LYS A 108 -15.01 7.28 -8.85
N TYR A 109 -14.26 6.81 -7.85
CA TYR A 109 -14.66 5.62 -7.12
C TYR A 109 -15.90 5.91 -6.25
N ASP A 110 -16.97 5.19 -6.51
CA ASP A 110 -18.27 5.28 -5.84
C ASP A 110 -18.72 3.95 -5.19
N GLY A 111 -17.77 3.00 -5.07
CA GLY A 111 -18.02 1.69 -4.47
C GLY A 111 -17.96 1.69 -2.94
N GLU A 112 -18.07 0.48 -2.39
CA GLU A 112 -17.99 0.27 -0.94
C GLU A 112 -16.61 0.62 -0.37
N PRO A 113 -16.52 1.04 0.91
CA PRO A 113 -15.25 1.37 1.56
C PRO A 113 -14.37 0.13 1.74
N PHE A 114 -13.11 0.38 2.09
CA PHE A 114 -12.07 -0.63 2.29
C PHE A 114 -11.73 -0.79 3.77
N ASP A 115 -11.51 -2.04 4.20
CA ASP A 115 -11.09 -2.35 5.57
C ASP A 115 -9.59 -2.13 5.77
N LEU A 116 -8.81 -2.21 4.68
CA LEU A 116 -7.38 -1.94 4.65
C LEU A 116 -7.04 -1.14 3.39
N VAL A 117 -6.34 -0.03 3.56
CA VAL A 117 -5.77 0.76 2.45
C VAL A 117 -4.26 0.84 2.64
N PHE A 118 -3.51 0.47 1.62
CA PHE A 118 -2.07 0.66 1.53
C PHE A 118 -1.75 1.75 0.51
N ALA A 119 -1.11 2.83 0.95
CA ALA A 119 -0.74 3.97 0.11
C ALA A 119 0.77 4.03 -0.06
N ASP A 120 1.24 3.59 -1.23
CA ASP A 120 2.65 3.54 -1.63
C ASP A 120 2.90 4.33 -2.92
N THR A 121 2.13 5.38 -3.14
CA THR A 121 2.27 6.31 -4.26
C THR A 121 1.80 7.71 -3.85
N TRP A 122 1.93 8.71 -4.74
CA TRP A 122 1.55 10.09 -4.45
C TRP A 122 0.05 10.28 -4.18
N PRO A 123 -0.87 9.78 -5.03
CA PRO A 123 -2.29 9.77 -4.71
C PRO A 123 -2.58 8.92 -3.46
N GLY A 124 -3.36 9.48 -2.54
CA GLY A 124 -3.62 8.87 -1.24
C GLY A 124 -2.59 9.21 -0.17
N LYS A 125 -1.42 9.74 -0.56
CA LYS A 125 -0.34 10.16 0.35
C LYS A 125 -0.21 11.69 0.35
N PHE A 126 0.28 12.28 -0.73
CA PHE A 126 0.53 13.72 -0.84
C PHE A 126 -0.53 14.46 -1.63
N THR A 127 -1.28 13.76 -2.45
CA THR A 127 -2.44 14.27 -3.20
C THR A 127 -3.65 13.38 -2.94
N HIS A 128 -4.86 13.93 -3.04
CA HIS A 128 -6.12 13.18 -2.86
C HIS A 128 -6.24 12.42 -1.52
N LEU A 129 -5.50 12.87 -0.49
CA LEU A 129 -5.48 12.22 0.83
C LEU A 129 -6.89 12.12 1.44
N ASP A 130 -7.69 13.20 1.38
CA ASP A 130 -9.04 13.21 1.94
C ASP A 130 -9.97 12.21 1.25
N LEU A 131 -9.83 12.06 -0.07
CA LEU A 131 -10.58 11.06 -0.82
C LEU A 131 -10.19 9.64 -0.38
N ALA A 132 -8.90 9.37 -0.29
CA ALA A 132 -8.41 8.05 0.10
C ALA A 132 -8.79 7.69 1.55
N LEU A 133 -8.66 8.64 2.48
CA LEU A 133 -9.11 8.47 3.88
C LEU A 133 -10.63 8.27 3.98
N GLY A 134 -11.41 8.97 3.13
CA GLY A 134 -12.85 8.80 3.04
C GLY A 134 -13.28 7.38 2.65
N LEU A 135 -12.43 6.64 1.94
CA LEU A 135 -12.68 5.27 1.53
C LEU A 135 -12.33 4.22 2.61
N VAL A 136 -11.73 4.61 3.74
CA VAL A 136 -11.47 3.67 4.84
C VAL A 136 -12.77 3.38 5.57
N ALA A 137 -13.12 2.13 5.75
CA ALA A 137 -14.28 1.72 6.54
C ALA A 137 -14.12 2.10 8.02
N PRO A 138 -15.20 2.32 8.77
CA PRO A 138 -15.12 2.43 10.23
C PRO A 138 -14.38 1.22 10.84
N GLY A 139 -13.37 1.46 11.67
CA GLY A 139 -12.47 0.42 12.20
C GLY A 139 -11.41 -0.06 11.21
N GLY A 140 -11.47 0.38 9.95
CA GLY A 140 -10.49 0.05 8.92
C GLY A 140 -9.14 0.72 9.13
N ALA A 141 -8.11 0.15 8.53
CA ALA A 141 -6.72 0.59 8.64
C ALA A 141 -6.25 1.28 7.35
N TYR A 142 -5.41 2.30 7.51
CA TYR A 142 -4.69 3.01 6.46
C TYR A 142 -3.20 2.93 6.75
N LEU A 143 -2.43 2.29 5.89
CA LEU A 143 -0.98 2.18 6.00
C LEU A 143 -0.31 3.03 4.91
N ILE A 144 0.63 3.86 5.32
CA ILE A 144 1.42 4.71 4.43
C ILE A 144 2.88 4.29 4.52
N ASP A 145 3.54 4.17 3.37
CA ASP A 145 4.97 3.85 3.26
C ASP A 145 5.84 5.06 2.90
N ASP A 146 7.17 4.88 2.97
CA ASP A 146 8.20 5.84 2.55
C ASP A 146 8.19 7.19 3.30
N LEU A 147 8.17 7.14 4.63
CA LEU A 147 8.17 8.34 5.47
C LEU A 147 9.51 8.66 6.14
N LEU A 148 10.51 7.77 6.03
CA LEU A 148 11.89 8.05 6.46
C LEU A 148 12.73 8.53 5.27
N PRO A 149 13.66 9.48 5.48
CA PRO A 149 14.52 9.98 4.42
C PRO A 149 15.28 8.87 3.71
N GLN A 150 15.19 8.84 2.38
CA GLN A 150 15.85 7.87 1.53
C GLN A 150 16.72 8.55 0.46
N PRO A 151 17.85 7.93 0.07
CA PRO A 151 18.61 8.41 -1.08
C PRO A 151 17.72 8.39 -2.34
N GLY A 152 17.72 9.51 -3.07
CA GLY A 152 16.95 9.60 -4.31
C GLY A 152 15.56 10.21 -4.19
N TRP A 153 15.13 10.61 -3.00
CA TRP A 153 13.89 11.39 -2.88
C TRP A 153 13.95 12.65 -3.77
N PRO A 154 12.86 12.97 -4.49
CA PRO A 154 12.79 14.20 -5.27
C PRO A 154 12.80 15.42 -4.36
N GLU A 155 13.21 16.57 -4.92
CA GLU A 155 13.18 17.84 -4.22
C GLU A 155 11.76 18.14 -3.66
N GLY A 156 11.68 18.55 -2.40
CA GLY A 156 10.41 18.86 -1.72
C GLY A 156 9.66 17.66 -1.15
N HIS A 157 10.16 16.44 -1.33
CA HIS A 157 9.50 15.23 -0.78
C HIS A 157 9.45 15.26 0.76
N GLU A 158 10.55 15.62 1.40
CA GLU A 158 10.62 15.74 2.88
C GLU A 158 9.56 16.71 3.42
N ALA A 159 9.43 17.88 2.81
CA ALA A 159 8.41 18.86 3.19
C ALA A 159 6.97 18.33 2.96
N SER A 160 6.78 17.42 2.00
CA SER A 160 5.49 16.77 1.76
C SER A 160 5.19 15.74 2.85
N VAL A 161 6.20 14.98 3.29
CA VAL A 161 6.07 14.05 4.43
C VAL A 161 5.74 14.80 5.71
N GLU A 162 6.43 15.90 6.00
CA GLU A 162 6.16 16.73 7.20
C GLU A 162 4.70 17.22 7.21
N ARG A 163 4.19 17.74 6.08
CA ARG A 163 2.81 18.19 5.97
C ARG A 163 1.81 17.06 6.17
N LEU A 164 2.07 15.90 5.56
CA LEU A 164 1.24 14.69 5.70
C LEU A 164 1.15 14.25 7.17
N LEU A 165 2.29 14.17 7.86
CA LEU A 165 2.34 13.76 9.26
C LEU A 165 1.61 14.77 10.17
N ALA A 166 1.78 16.08 9.92
CA ALA A 166 1.08 17.11 10.66
C ALA A 166 -0.44 17.03 10.46
N ASP A 167 -0.90 16.80 9.25
CA ASP A 167 -2.33 16.63 8.92
C ASP A 167 -2.89 15.40 9.66
N LEU A 168 -2.35 14.23 9.43
CA LEU A 168 -2.87 12.96 9.95
C LEU A 168 -2.90 12.89 11.49
N THR A 169 -1.91 13.49 12.16
CA THR A 169 -1.88 13.49 13.63
C THR A 169 -2.92 14.40 14.28
N THR A 170 -3.53 15.29 13.52
CA THR A 170 -4.57 16.21 14.02
C THR A 170 -6.00 15.75 13.71
N ARG A 171 -6.16 14.69 12.92
CA ARG A 171 -7.50 14.20 12.53
C ARG A 171 -8.22 13.51 13.68
N PRO A 172 -9.41 13.98 14.08
CA PRO A 172 -10.14 13.40 15.22
C PRO A 172 -10.74 12.03 14.91
N ASP A 173 -10.99 11.75 13.64
CA ASP A 173 -11.61 10.52 13.12
C ASP A 173 -10.61 9.39 12.86
N PHE A 174 -9.31 9.61 13.14
CA PHE A 174 -8.27 8.61 13.04
C PHE A 174 -7.44 8.51 14.31
N ARG A 175 -7.01 7.29 14.65
CA ARG A 175 -5.93 7.03 15.60
C ARG A 175 -4.70 6.63 14.83
N THR A 176 -3.59 7.34 15.04
CA THR A 176 -2.38 7.19 14.26
C THR A 176 -1.18 6.76 15.11
N VAL A 177 -0.30 5.97 14.53
CA VAL A 177 1.03 5.69 15.07
C VAL A 177 2.06 5.77 13.96
N ARG A 178 3.14 6.51 14.21
CA ARG A 178 4.32 6.54 13.34
C ARG A 178 5.26 5.42 13.77
N LEU A 179 5.78 4.69 12.79
CA LEU A 179 6.73 3.61 12.98
C LEU A 179 8.05 3.98 12.28
N ASP A 180 9.10 4.28 13.08
CA ASP A 180 10.45 4.48 12.58
C ASP A 180 11.10 3.11 12.31
N TRP A 181 10.54 2.39 11.33
CA TRP A 181 10.85 1.01 10.99
C TRP A 181 10.67 0.80 9.48
N ALA A 182 11.43 -0.12 8.87
CA ALA A 182 11.47 -0.30 7.41
C ALA A 182 11.83 1.03 6.69
N SER A 183 11.04 1.44 5.73
CA SER A 183 11.10 2.71 4.98
C SER A 183 10.49 3.90 5.73
N GLY A 184 10.00 3.68 6.96
CA GLY A 184 9.19 4.62 7.72
C GLY A 184 7.72 4.53 7.38
N LEU A 185 6.91 4.15 8.36
CA LEU A 185 5.49 3.88 8.15
C LEU A 185 4.62 4.77 9.04
N LEU A 186 3.41 5.03 8.59
CA LEU A 186 2.34 5.51 9.44
C LEU A 186 1.15 4.57 9.31
N LEU A 187 0.71 4.03 10.43
CA LEU A 187 -0.52 3.26 10.54
C LEU A 187 -1.60 4.14 11.17
N ALA A 188 -2.71 4.28 10.49
CA ALA A 188 -3.90 4.97 10.98
C ALA A 188 -5.09 4.01 11.00
N VAL A 189 -5.94 4.12 12.01
CA VAL A 189 -7.20 3.37 12.08
C VAL A 189 -8.34 4.38 12.20
N ARG A 190 -9.35 4.24 11.32
CA ARG A 190 -10.55 5.07 11.38
C ARG A 190 -11.37 4.70 12.60
N THR A 191 -11.65 5.68 13.43
CA THR A 191 -12.54 5.52 14.59
C THR A 191 -13.96 5.90 14.21
N ASP A 192 -14.94 5.25 14.82
CA ASP A 192 -16.31 5.72 14.77
C ASP A 192 -16.37 7.10 15.44
N ALA A 193 -16.88 8.09 14.74
CA ALA A 193 -17.10 9.43 15.28
C ALA A 193 -18.38 9.49 16.10
#